data_dae50edaa9398d50bfe36614013760b7
#
_entry.id   dae50edaa9398d50bfe36614013760b7
#
_cell.length_a   1.000
_cell.length_b   1.000
_cell.length_c   1.000
_cell.angle_alpha   90.00
_cell.angle_beta   90.00
_cell.angle_gamma   90.00
#
_symmetry.space_group_name_H-M   'P 1'
#
loop_
_entity.id
_entity.type
_entity.pdbx_description
1 polymer ?
#
loop_
_entity_poly.entity_id
_entity_poly.type
_entity_poly.pdbx_seq_one_letter_code
_entity_poly.pdbx_strand_id
1 'polypeptide(L)'
;MLGVAREAWEAAVERALADRERWVVQQLASIPVSEFPVLGPDGRVHVEPFYTVMGFAPTKDGVAVLGRASQKQVVNVAQRGGMCVVMMGRPPGRLAGPS
;
A
#
# COMPACT_ATOMS: atom_id res chain seq x y z
N MET A 1 -4.67 10.16 -12.24
CA MET A 1 -3.26 9.79 -12.12
C MET A 1 -2.55 10.71 -11.16
N LEU A 2 -1.72 10.15 -10.31
CA LEU A 2 -1.01 10.89 -9.27
C LEU A 2 0.17 11.67 -9.84
N GLY A 3 0.30 12.94 -9.42
CA GLY A 3 1.46 13.75 -9.72
C GLY A 3 1.67 14.11 -11.17
N VAL A 4 0.64 14.04 -12.01
CA VAL A 4 0.74 14.39 -13.41
C VAL A 4 0.07 15.73 -13.72
N ALA A 5 0.57 16.42 -14.73
CA ALA A 5 -0.03 17.64 -15.21
C ALA A 5 -1.40 17.37 -15.85
N ARG A 6 -2.23 18.39 -15.92
CA ARG A 6 -3.58 18.28 -16.46
C ARG A 6 -3.59 17.77 -17.89
N GLU A 7 -2.68 18.28 -18.73
CA GLU A 7 -2.57 17.85 -20.13
C GLU A 7 -2.23 16.36 -20.24
N ALA A 8 -1.34 15.86 -19.39
CA ALA A 8 -0.99 14.44 -19.37
C ALA A 8 -2.17 13.58 -18.92
N TRP A 9 -2.95 14.05 -17.95
CA TRP A 9 -4.17 13.40 -17.51
C TRP A 9 -5.21 13.34 -18.63
N GLU A 10 -5.45 14.45 -19.31
CA GLU A 10 -6.41 14.51 -20.41
C GLU A 10 -5.99 13.57 -21.56
N ALA A 11 -4.70 13.55 -21.91
CA ALA A 11 -4.20 12.63 -22.93
C ALA A 11 -4.38 11.16 -22.51
N ALA A 12 -4.20 10.83 -21.23
CA ALA A 12 -4.43 9.49 -20.72
C ALA A 12 -5.91 9.09 -20.81
N VAL A 13 -6.81 10.03 -20.50
CA VAL A 13 -8.26 9.79 -20.62
C VAL A 13 -8.66 9.56 -22.08
N GLU A 14 -8.10 10.31 -23.01
CA GLU A 14 -8.38 10.11 -24.43
C GLU A 14 -7.92 8.73 -24.91
N ARG A 15 -6.74 8.30 -24.49
CA ARG A 15 -6.24 6.94 -24.81
C ARG A 15 -7.13 5.85 -24.23
N ALA A 16 -7.61 6.04 -23.01
CA ALA A 16 -8.52 5.09 -22.37
C ALA A 16 -9.87 5.03 -23.09
N LEU A 17 -10.40 6.15 -23.55
CA LEU A 17 -11.65 6.19 -24.30
C LEU A 17 -11.52 5.56 -25.68
N ALA A 18 -10.33 5.63 -26.29
CA ALA A 18 -10.07 5.02 -27.60
C ALA A 18 -9.91 3.49 -27.50
N ASP A 19 -9.60 2.94 -26.33
CA ASP A 19 -9.37 1.51 -26.12
C ASP A 19 -10.03 1.04 -24.81
N ARG A 20 -11.34 1.13 -24.76
CA ARG A 20 -12.13 0.90 -23.54
C ARG A 20 -11.96 -0.48 -22.93
N GLU A 21 -11.64 -1.48 -23.73
CA GLU A 21 -11.51 -2.84 -23.23
C GLU A 21 -10.25 -3.09 -22.42
N ARG A 22 -9.24 -2.21 -22.58
CA ARG A 22 -7.96 -2.35 -21.90
C ARG A 22 -7.75 -1.40 -20.73
N TRP A 23 -8.67 -0.47 -20.51
CA TRP A 23 -8.51 0.55 -19.51
C TRP A 23 -9.65 0.56 -18.53
N VAL A 24 -9.32 0.86 -17.30
CA VAL A 24 -10.30 1.12 -16.24
C VAL A 24 -9.97 2.45 -15.58
N VAL A 25 -10.99 3.10 -15.10
CA VAL A 25 -10.86 4.31 -14.28
C VAL A 25 -11.36 3.95 -12.89
N GLN A 26 -10.56 4.25 -11.90
CA GLN A 26 -10.95 4.00 -10.53
C GLN A 26 -10.63 5.20 -9.66
N GLN A 27 -11.42 5.38 -8.63
CA GLN A 27 -11.18 6.42 -7.65
C GLN A 27 -9.91 6.12 -6.88
N LEU A 28 -9.09 7.14 -6.67
CA LEU A 28 -7.90 7.01 -5.86
C LEU A 28 -8.27 6.75 -4.40
N ALA A 29 -7.82 5.63 -3.87
CA ALA A 29 -8.03 5.31 -2.47
C ALA A 29 -7.05 6.07 -1.58
N SER A 30 -7.50 6.44 -0.39
CA SER A 30 -6.62 7.01 0.62
C SER A 30 -5.86 5.86 1.30
N ILE A 31 -4.57 5.75 1.03
CA ILE A 31 -3.73 4.69 1.59
C ILE A 31 -3.07 5.22 2.87
N PRO A 32 -3.14 4.50 3.99
CA PRO A 32 -2.50 4.93 5.22
C PRO A 32 -0.98 4.94 5.10
N VAL A 33 -0.37 5.88 5.80
CA VAL A 33 1.08 5.99 5.90
C VAL A 33 1.49 5.56 7.30
N SER A 34 2.49 4.69 7.39
CA SER A 34 3.07 4.25 8.65
C SER A 34 4.58 4.43 8.60
N GLU A 35 5.17 4.67 9.75
CA GLU A 35 6.62 4.80 9.87
C GLU A 35 7.24 3.44 10.20
N PHE A 36 8.27 3.08 9.46
CA PHE A 36 9.00 1.82 9.65
C PHE A 36 10.49 2.06 9.85
N PRO A 37 11.14 1.26 10.70
CA PRO A 37 12.59 1.25 10.77
C PRO A 37 13.17 0.58 9.52
N VAL A 38 14.13 1.24 8.90
CA VAL A 38 14.78 0.77 7.68
C VAL A 38 16.29 0.77 7.91
N LEU A 39 16.95 -0.34 7.57
CA LEU A 39 18.39 -0.43 7.61
C LEU A 39 18.96 0.26 6.38
N GLY A 40 19.68 1.36 6.59
CA GLY A 40 20.29 2.12 5.52
C GLY A 40 21.63 1.54 5.05
N PRO A 41 22.17 2.03 3.93
CA PRO A 41 23.47 1.60 3.41
C PRO A 41 24.63 1.95 4.35
N ASP A 42 24.43 2.88 5.26
CA ASP A 42 25.40 3.25 6.29
C ASP A 42 25.43 2.27 7.50
N GLY A 43 24.59 1.23 7.48
CA GLY A 43 24.46 0.27 8.55
C GLY A 43 23.63 0.76 9.73
N ARG A 44 23.01 1.92 9.63
CA ARG A 44 22.18 2.52 10.68
C ARG A 44 20.71 2.33 10.37
N VAL A 45 19.90 2.31 11.44
CA VAL A 45 18.45 2.23 11.32
C VAL A 45 17.89 3.65 11.23
N HIS A 46 17.10 3.88 10.19
CA HIS A 46 16.38 5.12 9.97
C HIS A 46 14.88 4.85 10.00
N VAL A 47 14.10 5.78 10.51
CA VAL A 47 12.64 5.67 10.48
C VAL A 47 12.14 6.46 9.29
N GLU A 48 11.40 5.78 8.41
CA GLU A 48 10.89 6.37 7.17
C GLU A 48 9.42 6.09 6.98
N PRO A 49 8.67 7.01 6.35
CA PRO A 49 7.24 6.81 6.07
C PRO A 49 7.03 5.92 4.84
N PHE A 50 6.07 5.03 4.94
CA PHE A 50 5.67 4.16 3.85
C PHE A 50 4.15 4.08 3.75
N TYR A 51 3.64 3.98 2.52
CA TYR A 51 2.29 3.54 2.26
C TYR A 51 2.22 2.03 2.47
N THR A 52 1.18 1.56 3.13
CA THR A 52 1.03 0.14 3.45
C THR A 52 -0.27 -0.42 2.90
N VAL A 53 -0.20 -1.64 2.41
CA VAL A 53 -1.35 -2.39 1.93
C VAL A 53 -1.29 -3.80 2.50
N MET A 54 -2.41 -4.26 3.06
CA MET A 54 -2.55 -5.62 3.57
C MET A 54 -3.37 -6.46 2.60
N GLY A 55 -2.84 -7.63 2.27
CA GLY A 55 -3.57 -8.63 1.52
C GLY A 55 -4.02 -9.76 2.43
N PHE A 56 -5.22 -10.25 2.22
CA PHE A 56 -5.78 -11.33 3.00
C PHE A 56 -6.14 -12.49 2.08
N ALA A 57 -5.76 -13.69 2.47
CA ALA A 57 -6.11 -14.91 1.76
C ALA A 57 -6.82 -15.87 2.71
N PRO A 58 -8.15 -15.79 2.81
CA PRO A 58 -8.92 -16.70 3.67
C PRO A 58 -8.96 -18.10 3.06
N THR A 59 -8.76 -19.09 3.92
CA THR A 59 -8.88 -20.51 3.57
C THR A 59 -9.69 -21.24 4.63
N LYS A 60 -10.01 -22.49 4.38
CA LYS A 60 -10.71 -23.32 5.37
C LYS A 60 -9.89 -23.54 6.64
N ASP A 61 -8.58 -23.43 6.55
CA ASP A 61 -7.66 -23.69 7.67
C ASP A 61 -7.19 -22.42 8.37
N GLY A 62 -7.60 -21.25 7.90
CA GLY A 62 -7.23 -19.98 8.49
C GLY A 62 -7.10 -18.88 7.46
N VAL A 63 -6.49 -17.77 7.88
CA VAL A 63 -6.30 -16.59 7.03
C VAL A 63 -4.81 -16.31 6.94
N ALA A 64 -4.29 -16.25 5.71
CA ALA A 64 -2.96 -15.74 5.46
C ALA A 64 -3.01 -14.23 5.28
N VAL A 65 -2.01 -13.54 5.80
CA VAL A 65 -1.91 -12.08 5.68
C VAL A 65 -0.54 -11.73 5.11
N LEU A 66 -0.53 -10.86 4.09
CA LEU A 66 0.69 -10.35 3.52
C LEU A 66 0.69 -8.82 3.63
N GLY A 67 1.67 -8.28 4.32
CA GLY A 67 1.88 -6.84 4.39
C GLY A 67 2.88 -6.39 3.35
N ARG A 68 2.54 -5.33 2.62
CA ARG A 68 3.43 -4.69 1.66
C ARG A 68 3.56 -3.21 1.96
N ALA A 69 4.76 -2.69 1.75
CA ALA A 69 5.06 -1.28 2.01
C ALA A 69 5.81 -0.68 0.82
N SER A 70 5.55 0.58 0.54
CA SER A 70 6.24 1.31 -0.52
C SER A 70 6.24 2.80 -0.21
N GLN A 71 7.25 3.50 -0.66
CA GLN A 71 7.29 4.95 -0.60
C GLN A 71 6.42 5.60 -1.69
N LYS A 72 5.91 4.81 -2.63
CA LYS A 72 4.99 5.25 -3.67
C LYS A 72 3.58 4.74 -3.37
N GLN A 73 2.57 5.49 -3.80
CA GLN A 73 1.18 5.14 -3.56
C GLN A 73 0.73 3.85 -4.25
N VAL A 74 1.41 3.43 -5.31
CA VAL A 74 1.20 2.11 -5.89
C VAL A 74 2.12 1.14 -5.16
N VAL A 75 1.56 0.36 -4.25
CA VAL A 75 2.34 -0.54 -3.40
C VAL A 75 2.56 -1.86 -4.13
N ASN A 76 3.75 -2.03 -4.66
CA ASN A 76 4.15 -3.22 -5.40
C ASN A 76 5.64 -3.50 -5.13
N VAL A 77 5.95 -4.74 -4.77
CA VAL A 77 7.34 -5.16 -4.50
C VAL A 77 8.23 -4.94 -5.72
N ALA A 78 7.72 -5.17 -6.94
CA ALA A 78 8.48 -4.97 -8.16
C ALA A 78 8.83 -3.50 -8.45
N GLN A 79 8.17 -2.55 -7.77
CA GLN A 79 8.40 -1.10 -7.96
C GLN A 79 8.96 -0.46 -6.69
N ARG A 80 10.04 -1.01 -6.18
CA ARG A 80 10.73 -0.57 -4.96
C ARG A 80 9.86 -0.67 -3.70
N GLY A 81 8.87 -1.54 -3.75
CA GLY A 81 8.15 -1.92 -2.57
C GLY A 81 8.84 -3.07 -1.87
N GLY A 82 8.44 -3.35 -0.66
CA GLY A 82 8.92 -4.47 0.12
C GLY A 82 7.79 -5.13 0.88
N MET A 83 8.06 -6.29 1.42
CA MET A 83 7.17 -6.91 2.37
C MET A 83 7.45 -6.34 3.75
N CYS A 84 6.43 -6.18 4.56
CA CYS A 84 6.57 -5.76 5.93
C CYS A 84 5.99 -6.83 6.87
N VAL A 85 6.49 -6.81 8.09
CA VAL A 85 6.01 -7.71 9.14
C VAL A 85 4.59 -7.30 9.54
N VAL A 86 3.71 -8.28 9.64
CA VAL A 86 2.36 -8.10 10.14
C VAL A 86 2.28 -8.67 11.55
N MET A 87 1.92 -7.83 12.49
CA MET A 87 1.77 -8.24 13.88
C MET A 87 0.31 -8.16 14.28
N MET A 88 -0.16 -9.19 14.95
CA MET A 88 -1.50 -9.20 15.48
C MET A 88 -1.48 -8.75 16.93
N GLY A 89 -2.40 -7.87 17.26
CA GLY A 89 -2.51 -7.34 18.60
C GLY A 89 -3.95 -7.02 18.95
N ARG A 90 -4.18 -6.73 20.22
CA ARG A 90 -5.48 -6.28 20.70
C ARG A 90 -5.54 -4.75 20.67
N PRO A 91 -6.70 -4.16 20.35
CA PRO A 91 -6.87 -2.73 20.48
C PRO A 91 -6.58 -2.26 21.90
N PRO A 92 -5.88 -1.11 22.09
CA PRO A 92 -5.47 -0.65 23.43
C PRO A 92 -6.60 -0.54 24.46
N GLY A 93 -7.76 -0.09 24.04
CA GLY A 93 -8.89 0.07 24.98
C GLY A 93 -9.50 -1.24 25.47
N ARG A 94 -9.24 -2.36 24.82
CA ARG A 94 -9.79 -3.67 25.21
C ARG A 94 -8.89 -4.45 26.16
N LEU A 95 -7.67 -4.03 26.36
CA LEU A 95 -6.74 -4.70 27.27
C LEU A 95 -7.15 -4.55 28.73
N ALA A 96 -7.83 -3.48 29.06
CA ALA A 96 -8.28 -3.20 30.43
C ALA A 96 -9.68 -3.72 30.71
N GLY A 97 -10.41 -4.14 29.70
CA GLY A 97 -11.76 -4.65 29.87
C GLY A 97 -11.80 -6.12 30.25
N PRO A 98 -12.89 -6.57 30.90
CA PRO A 98 -13.13 -7.99 31.02
C PRO A 98 -13.37 -8.54 29.63
N SER A 99 -12.61 -9.49 29.28
CA SER A 99 -12.75 -10.13 27.98
C SER A 99 -13.95 -11.05 27.94
#